data_6ab92a3e96865f0de78ec302b4eb62b8
#
_entry.id   6ab92a3e96865f0de78ec302b4eb62b8
#
_cell.length_a   1.000
_cell.length_b   1.000
_cell.length_c   1.000
_cell.angle_alpha   90.00
_cell.angle_beta   90.00
_cell.angle_gamma   90.00
#
_symmetry.space_group_name_H-M   'P 1'
#
loop_
_entity.id
_entity.type
_entity.pdbx_description
1 polymer ?
#
loop_
_entity_poly.entity_id
_entity_poly.type
_entity_poly.pdbx_seq_one_letter_code
_entity_poly.pdbx_strand_id
1 'polypeptide(L)'
;MAFTLPPYFTSIQDALSTFFGSNAKVARSDRVSGGDINEAFVLTLTNGSRVFMKANTRENDTFFASEAVGLHAIAQTKTIGTPQVLCSGTDKNMDGRSFLLLEYIDAKNSISTYWETFARQLAAMHQASTADFTPQGKYGFIQDNFIGAAKQINTQQQSWIAFFRDCRLRPQFEAASNYFDITDLTKITKLLDNLDTFLTEPEYPSLLHGDLWSGNFITGTDGKAWLIDPAVYVGHAEADIAMTELFGGFSPSFYDAYCEAAPMQPGYHRRRNLYNLYHLLNHLNLFGQAYLSSVKHIINEYV
;
A
#
# COMPACT_ATOMS: atom_id res chain seq x y z
N MET A 1 10.75 1.93 -19.88
CA MET A 1 11.19 0.49 -19.95
C MET A 1 9.97 -0.32 -19.50
N ALA A 2 9.74 -1.48 -20.10
CA ALA A 2 8.62 -2.32 -19.65
C ALA A 2 8.82 -2.71 -18.17
N PHE A 3 7.73 -2.79 -17.42
CA PHE A 3 7.74 -3.20 -16.02
C PHE A 3 8.28 -4.64 -15.91
N THR A 4 9.36 -4.82 -15.15
CA THR A 4 9.97 -6.13 -14.94
C THR A 4 9.58 -6.65 -13.56
N LEU A 5 9.04 -7.86 -13.50
CA LEU A 5 8.67 -8.48 -12.23
C LEU A 5 9.93 -8.82 -11.40
N PRO A 6 9.87 -8.66 -10.06
CA PRO A 6 10.92 -9.11 -9.17
C PRO A 6 11.19 -10.61 -9.31
N PRO A 7 12.42 -11.09 -9.05
CA PRO A 7 12.76 -12.50 -9.14
C PRO A 7 11.99 -13.37 -8.14
N TYR A 8 11.69 -14.61 -8.54
CA TYR A 8 11.05 -15.62 -7.70
C TYR A 8 11.98 -16.80 -7.44
N PHE A 9 12.10 -17.23 -6.19
CA PHE A 9 12.94 -18.35 -5.77
C PHE A 9 12.16 -19.44 -5.04
N THR A 10 12.64 -20.69 -5.14
CA THR A 10 12.08 -21.85 -4.41
C THR A 10 12.96 -22.29 -3.23
N SER A 11 13.95 -21.47 -2.88
CA SER A 11 14.84 -21.67 -1.73
C SER A 11 15.39 -20.31 -1.27
N ILE A 12 15.29 -20.02 0.02
CA ILE A 12 15.93 -18.85 0.63
C ILE A 12 17.45 -18.91 0.46
N GLN A 13 18.05 -20.09 0.65
CA GLN A 13 19.51 -20.24 0.53
C GLN A 13 19.99 -19.94 -0.88
N ASP A 14 19.26 -20.37 -1.92
CA ASP A 14 19.64 -20.09 -3.31
C ASP A 14 19.49 -18.60 -3.64
N ALA A 15 18.45 -17.95 -3.13
CA ALA A 15 18.28 -16.51 -3.24
C ALA A 15 19.45 -15.76 -2.57
N LEU A 16 19.78 -16.10 -1.31
CA LEU A 16 20.89 -15.47 -0.60
C LEU A 16 22.23 -15.69 -1.32
N SER A 17 22.46 -16.89 -1.84
CA SER A 17 23.68 -17.19 -2.60
C SER A 17 23.80 -16.38 -3.89
N THR A 18 22.67 -16.12 -4.55
CA THR A 18 22.60 -15.30 -5.77
C THR A 18 22.95 -13.85 -5.51
N PHE A 19 22.40 -13.25 -4.43
CA PHE A 19 22.60 -11.83 -4.14
C PHE A 19 23.87 -11.51 -3.34
N PHE A 20 24.34 -12.45 -2.49
CA PHE A 20 25.42 -12.21 -1.53
C PHE A 20 26.62 -13.13 -1.69
N GLY A 21 26.62 -13.96 -2.75
CA GLY A 21 27.70 -14.90 -3.06
C GLY A 21 27.46 -16.31 -2.50
N SER A 22 28.08 -17.32 -3.15
CA SER A 22 27.83 -18.75 -2.90
C SER A 22 28.12 -19.22 -1.46
N ASN A 23 28.94 -18.49 -0.71
CA ASN A 23 29.25 -18.78 0.69
C ASN A 23 28.35 -18.07 1.71
N ALA A 24 27.41 -17.21 1.25
CA ALA A 24 26.50 -16.52 2.13
C ALA A 24 25.47 -17.50 2.71
N LYS A 25 25.49 -17.68 4.03
CA LYS A 25 24.56 -18.50 4.80
C LYS A 25 23.97 -17.67 5.92
N VAL A 26 22.78 -18.04 6.37
CA VAL A 26 22.17 -17.44 7.57
C VAL A 26 22.99 -17.86 8.79
N ALA A 27 23.67 -16.91 9.42
CA ALA A 27 24.39 -17.11 10.67
C ALA A 27 23.47 -16.91 11.88
N ARG A 28 22.50 -15.99 11.77
CA ARG A 28 21.53 -15.67 12.83
C ARG A 28 20.22 -15.17 12.20
N SER A 29 19.10 -15.53 12.82
CA SER A 29 17.75 -15.06 12.48
C SER A 29 17.09 -14.48 13.71
N ASP A 30 16.79 -13.17 13.68
CA ASP A 30 16.13 -12.47 14.78
C ASP A 30 14.71 -12.12 14.37
N ARG A 31 13.72 -12.57 15.14
CA ARG A 31 12.33 -12.17 14.92
C ARG A 31 12.14 -10.70 15.30
N VAL A 32 11.49 -9.94 14.44
CA VAL A 32 11.15 -8.53 14.66
C VAL A 32 9.66 -8.45 14.98
N SER A 33 9.32 -7.69 16.03
CA SER A 33 7.93 -7.36 16.33
C SER A 33 7.46 -6.26 15.38
N GLY A 34 6.33 -6.46 14.71
CA GLY A 34 5.71 -5.50 13.78
C GLY A 34 5.09 -6.21 12.59
N GLY A 35 3.77 -6.05 12.43
CA GLY A 35 2.97 -6.68 11.40
C GLY A 35 2.01 -7.72 11.98
N ASP A 36 0.70 -7.45 11.84
CA ASP A 36 -0.35 -8.32 12.42
C ASP A 36 -0.59 -9.59 11.59
N ILE A 37 -0.06 -9.66 10.36
CA ILE A 37 -0.40 -10.69 9.38
C ILE A 37 0.78 -11.63 9.08
N ASN A 38 2.01 -11.11 9.04
CA ASN A 38 3.21 -11.84 8.64
C ASN A 38 4.23 -11.92 9.77
N GLU A 39 5.03 -13.00 9.78
CA GLU A 39 6.22 -13.07 10.61
C GLU A 39 7.34 -12.27 9.93
N ALA A 40 8.04 -11.44 10.69
CA ALA A 40 9.16 -10.64 10.20
C ALA A 40 10.46 -11.04 10.90
N PHE A 41 11.56 -11.09 10.13
CA PHE A 41 12.87 -11.49 10.60
C PHE A 41 13.97 -10.58 10.04
N VAL A 42 15.02 -10.39 10.83
CA VAL A 42 16.31 -9.89 10.34
C VAL A 42 17.27 -11.08 10.25
N LEU A 43 17.69 -11.40 9.03
CA LEU A 43 18.69 -12.42 8.77
C LEU A 43 20.06 -11.76 8.75
N THR A 44 20.97 -12.20 9.63
CA THR A 44 22.39 -11.84 9.57
C THR A 44 23.14 -12.96 8.91
N LEU A 45 23.87 -12.65 7.81
CA LEU A 45 24.60 -13.60 7.02
C LEU A 45 26.02 -13.80 7.55
N THR A 46 26.67 -14.90 7.15
CA THR A 46 28.06 -15.24 7.52
C THR A 46 29.09 -14.21 7.09
N ASN A 47 28.78 -13.40 6.07
CA ASN A 47 29.63 -12.29 5.60
C ASN A 47 29.33 -10.95 6.31
N GLY A 48 28.45 -10.94 7.30
CA GLY A 48 28.04 -9.75 8.05
C GLY A 48 26.90 -8.93 7.41
N SER A 49 26.46 -9.27 6.19
CA SER A 49 25.30 -8.60 5.57
C SER A 49 24.00 -8.90 6.33
N ARG A 50 23.07 -7.96 6.30
CA ARG A 50 21.72 -8.13 6.88
C ARG A 50 20.67 -8.05 5.79
N VAL A 51 19.63 -8.89 5.93
CA VAL A 51 18.47 -8.97 5.02
C VAL A 51 17.21 -8.95 5.86
N PHE A 52 16.22 -8.19 5.45
CA PHE A 52 14.89 -8.23 6.06
C PHE A 52 14.05 -9.30 5.34
N MET A 53 13.40 -10.17 6.11
CA MET A 53 12.57 -11.24 5.58
C MET A 53 11.18 -11.17 6.20
N LYS A 54 10.16 -11.18 5.35
CA LYS A 54 8.80 -11.56 5.75
C LYS A 54 8.55 -13.01 5.39
N ALA A 55 7.83 -13.73 6.24
CA ALA A 55 7.47 -15.12 6.00
C ALA A 55 6.02 -15.39 6.42
N ASN A 56 5.37 -16.34 5.72
CA ASN A 56 4.01 -16.76 6.03
C ASN A 56 3.77 -18.19 5.52
N THR A 57 2.55 -18.69 5.67
CA THR A 57 2.13 -19.99 5.14
C THR A 57 2.18 -20.00 3.60
N ARG A 58 2.21 -21.20 3.00
CA ARG A 58 2.22 -21.38 1.54
C ARG A 58 1.00 -20.75 0.84
N GLU A 59 -0.14 -20.69 1.50
CA GLU A 59 -1.38 -20.12 0.97
C GLU A 59 -1.23 -18.62 0.63
N ASN A 60 -0.24 -17.95 1.21
CA ASN A 60 0.04 -16.54 1.01
C ASN A 60 1.17 -16.27 -0.01
N ASP A 61 1.51 -17.22 -0.87
CA ASP A 61 2.58 -17.06 -1.87
C ASP A 61 2.33 -15.87 -2.82
N THR A 62 1.10 -15.73 -3.33
CA THR A 62 0.72 -14.59 -4.18
C THR A 62 0.74 -13.26 -3.44
N PHE A 63 0.60 -13.26 -2.12
CA PHE A 63 0.64 -12.07 -1.27
C PHE A 63 2.01 -11.38 -1.35
N PHE A 64 3.09 -12.12 -1.09
CA PHE A 64 4.44 -11.58 -1.15
C PHE A 64 4.89 -11.20 -2.57
N ALA A 65 4.45 -11.95 -3.58
CA ALA A 65 4.70 -11.58 -4.97
C ALA A 65 4.03 -10.24 -5.32
N SER A 66 2.81 -10.00 -4.82
CA SER A 66 2.09 -8.74 -5.03
C SER A 66 2.72 -7.57 -4.28
N GLU A 67 3.17 -7.77 -3.04
CA GLU A 67 3.90 -6.76 -2.27
C GLU A 67 5.23 -6.40 -2.95
N ALA A 68 5.99 -7.40 -3.42
CA ALA A 68 7.22 -7.20 -4.18
C ALA A 68 6.99 -6.34 -5.43
N VAL A 69 5.91 -6.60 -6.17
CA VAL A 69 5.51 -5.80 -7.35
C VAL A 69 5.17 -4.36 -6.94
N GLY A 70 4.47 -4.17 -5.82
CA GLY A 70 4.12 -2.85 -5.30
C GLY A 70 5.33 -2.01 -4.93
N LEU A 71 6.26 -2.57 -4.14
CA LEU A 71 7.52 -1.91 -3.78
C LEU A 71 8.36 -1.57 -5.02
N HIS A 72 8.41 -2.50 -5.99
CA HIS A 72 9.13 -2.26 -7.24
C HIS A 72 8.50 -1.13 -8.07
N ALA A 73 7.18 -1.04 -8.12
CA ALA A 73 6.48 0.06 -8.80
C ALA A 73 6.80 1.43 -8.18
N ILE A 74 6.80 1.53 -6.84
CA ILE A 74 7.21 2.74 -6.13
C ILE A 74 8.68 3.08 -6.47
N ALA A 75 9.59 2.12 -6.38
CA ALA A 75 11.01 2.31 -6.67
C ALA A 75 11.26 2.81 -8.11
N GLN A 76 10.46 2.36 -9.08
CA GLN A 76 10.57 2.82 -10.49
C GLN A 76 10.29 4.31 -10.67
N THR A 77 9.50 4.93 -9.80
CA THR A 77 9.25 6.38 -9.87
C THR A 77 10.50 7.19 -9.55
N LYS A 78 11.45 6.65 -8.79
CA LYS A 78 12.70 7.29 -8.33
C LYS A 78 12.48 8.60 -7.56
N THR A 79 11.34 8.74 -6.92
CA THR A 79 10.94 9.96 -6.22
C THR A 79 11.04 9.84 -4.71
N ILE A 80 10.72 8.67 -4.17
CA ILE A 80 10.71 8.39 -2.74
C ILE A 80 11.40 7.04 -2.46
N GLY A 81 12.05 6.92 -1.30
CA GLY A 81 12.72 5.69 -0.89
C GLY A 81 11.75 4.56 -0.58
N THR A 82 12.17 3.35 -0.87
CA THR A 82 11.51 2.09 -0.47
C THR A 82 12.58 0.99 -0.41
N PRO A 83 12.46 -0.03 0.45
CA PRO A 83 13.43 -1.12 0.50
C PRO A 83 13.56 -1.80 -0.86
N GLN A 84 14.79 -2.06 -1.28
CA GLN A 84 15.02 -2.85 -2.48
C GLN A 84 14.45 -4.25 -2.30
N VAL A 85 13.58 -4.66 -3.23
CA VAL A 85 13.12 -6.05 -3.31
C VAL A 85 14.25 -6.90 -3.86
N LEU A 86 14.71 -7.88 -3.08
CA LEU A 86 15.66 -8.88 -3.55
C LEU A 86 14.90 -9.97 -4.32
N CYS A 87 13.92 -10.59 -3.69
CA CYS A 87 13.05 -11.58 -4.33
C CYS A 87 11.85 -11.93 -3.45
N SER A 88 10.87 -12.61 -4.05
CA SER A 88 9.85 -13.37 -3.32
C SER A 88 9.99 -14.87 -3.63
N GLY A 89 9.31 -15.73 -2.89
CA GLY A 89 9.33 -17.15 -3.19
C GLY A 89 8.61 -18.03 -2.18
N THR A 90 8.77 -19.35 -2.38
CA THR A 90 8.28 -20.40 -1.49
C THR A 90 9.41 -21.37 -1.19
N ASP A 91 9.87 -21.44 0.06
CA ASP A 91 11.00 -22.33 0.41
C ASP A 91 10.51 -23.77 0.62
N LYS A 92 10.96 -24.68 -0.24
CA LYS A 92 10.64 -26.10 -0.19
C LYS A 92 11.24 -26.81 1.02
N ASN A 93 12.30 -26.25 1.61
CA ASN A 93 12.98 -26.81 2.79
C ASN A 93 12.39 -26.31 4.12
N MET A 94 11.48 -25.33 4.08
CA MET A 94 10.77 -24.77 5.25
C MET A 94 9.27 -25.04 5.17
N ASP A 95 8.89 -26.29 4.99
CA ASP A 95 7.49 -26.75 4.88
C ASP A 95 6.65 -25.99 3.82
N GLY A 96 7.31 -25.44 2.80
CA GLY A 96 6.68 -24.67 1.75
C GLY A 96 6.24 -23.27 2.19
N ARG A 97 6.85 -22.67 3.20
CA ARG A 97 6.55 -21.29 3.62
C ARG A 97 6.89 -20.30 2.51
N SER A 98 5.98 -19.37 2.27
CA SER A 98 6.23 -18.23 1.40
C SER A 98 7.11 -17.21 2.11
N PHE A 99 7.93 -16.49 1.32
CA PHE A 99 8.84 -15.46 1.84
C PHE A 99 8.98 -14.28 0.88
N LEU A 100 9.35 -13.13 1.45
CA LEU A 100 9.80 -11.93 0.75
C LEU A 100 11.12 -11.49 1.37
N LEU A 101 12.17 -11.38 0.55
CA LEU A 101 13.47 -10.85 0.97
C LEU A 101 13.61 -9.41 0.48
N LEU A 102 13.88 -8.52 1.42
CA LEU A 102 14.07 -7.09 1.20
C LEU A 102 15.44 -6.65 1.71
N GLU A 103 15.94 -5.56 1.17
CA GLU A 103 17.02 -4.81 1.77
C GLU A 103 16.73 -4.55 3.26
N TYR A 104 17.72 -4.78 4.12
CA TYR A 104 17.61 -4.36 5.50
C TYR A 104 17.93 -2.87 5.61
N ILE A 105 16.99 -2.10 6.12
CA ILE A 105 17.15 -0.65 6.30
C ILE A 105 17.74 -0.37 7.68
N ASP A 106 18.96 0.15 7.70
CA ASP A 106 19.59 0.64 8.92
C ASP A 106 19.14 2.08 9.16
N ALA A 107 18.01 2.22 9.87
CA ALA A 107 17.37 3.50 10.10
C ALA A 107 18.34 4.49 10.78
N LYS A 108 18.38 5.73 10.28
CA LYS A 108 19.14 6.84 10.85
C LYS A 108 18.21 7.85 11.50
N ASN A 109 18.80 8.83 12.17
CA ASN A 109 18.04 9.97 12.65
C ASN A 109 17.43 10.74 11.48
N SER A 110 16.20 11.19 11.65
CA SER A 110 15.51 11.99 10.66
C SER A 110 16.23 13.34 10.45
N ILE A 111 16.23 13.80 9.20
CA ILE A 111 16.71 15.14 8.84
C ILE A 111 15.77 16.22 9.39
N SER A 112 16.25 17.46 9.55
CA SER A 112 15.45 18.56 10.10
C SER A 112 14.21 18.93 9.28
N THR A 113 14.23 18.68 7.95
CA THR A 113 13.11 18.91 7.01
C THR A 113 12.40 17.63 6.63
N TYR A 114 12.28 16.68 7.57
CA TYR A 114 11.77 15.32 7.32
C TYR A 114 10.39 15.33 6.68
N TRP A 115 9.45 16.04 7.29
CA TRP A 115 8.06 16.04 6.86
C TRP A 115 7.85 16.78 5.54
N GLU A 116 8.51 17.92 5.36
CA GLU A 116 8.47 18.70 4.12
C GLU A 116 9.12 17.93 2.96
N THR A 117 10.22 17.22 3.24
CA THR A 117 10.88 16.36 2.25
C THR A 117 10.00 15.17 1.89
N PHE A 118 9.40 14.51 2.86
CA PHE A 118 8.47 13.41 2.64
C PHE A 118 7.30 13.85 1.74
N ALA A 119 6.67 14.97 2.07
CA ALA A 119 5.56 15.53 1.32
C ALA A 119 5.91 15.77 -0.16
N ARG A 120 7.06 16.44 -0.42
CA ARG A 120 7.51 16.72 -1.79
C ARG A 120 7.88 15.45 -2.55
N GLN A 121 8.47 14.46 -1.90
CA GLN A 121 8.78 13.17 -2.51
C GLN A 121 7.51 12.38 -2.85
N LEU A 122 6.51 12.39 -1.95
CA LEU A 122 5.21 11.76 -2.21
C LEU A 122 4.46 12.47 -3.34
N ALA A 123 4.44 13.80 -3.35
CA ALA A 123 3.85 14.58 -4.44
C ALA A 123 4.51 14.26 -5.79
N ALA A 124 5.83 14.14 -5.82
CA ALA A 124 6.56 13.74 -7.03
C ALA A 124 6.22 12.30 -7.47
N MET A 125 5.99 11.36 -6.53
CA MET A 125 5.51 10.01 -6.84
C MET A 125 4.11 10.07 -7.47
N HIS A 126 3.20 10.84 -6.91
CA HIS A 126 1.84 11.00 -7.43
C HIS A 126 1.80 11.66 -8.81
N GLN A 127 2.80 12.48 -9.17
CA GLN A 127 2.93 13.13 -10.47
C GLN A 127 3.75 12.32 -11.49
N ALA A 128 4.34 11.20 -11.08
CA ALA A 128 5.11 10.34 -11.96
C ALA A 128 4.23 9.67 -13.02
N SER A 129 4.81 9.31 -14.18
CA SER A 129 4.08 8.60 -15.23
C SER A 129 3.56 7.26 -14.74
N THR A 130 2.29 6.97 -15.00
CA THR A 130 1.61 5.71 -14.63
C THR A 130 1.42 4.76 -15.80
N ALA A 131 1.91 5.09 -16.99
CA ALA A 131 1.67 4.34 -18.22
C ALA A 131 2.12 2.88 -18.16
N ASP A 132 3.20 2.59 -17.42
CA ASP A 132 3.71 1.22 -17.25
C ASP A 132 2.83 0.38 -16.31
N PHE A 133 1.98 1.01 -15.49
CA PHE A 133 1.16 0.37 -14.48
C PHE A 133 -0.30 0.16 -14.89
N THR A 134 -0.76 0.92 -15.91
CA THR A 134 -2.14 0.86 -16.40
C THR A 134 -2.20 0.82 -17.94
N PRO A 135 -1.60 -0.19 -18.60
CA PRO A 135 -1.51 -0.22 -20.07
C PRO A 135 -2.86 -0.34 -20.80
N GLN A 136 -3.93 -0.73 -20.11
CA GLN A 136 -5.27 -0.93 -20.69
C GLN A 136 -6.30 0.11 -20.21
N GLY A 137 -5.94 0.98 -19.28
CA GLY A 137 -6.85 1.96 -18.69
C GLY A 137 -6.09 3.15 -18.13
N LYS A 138 -6.79 3.96 -17.31
CA LYS A 138 -6.18 5.07 -16.59
C LYS A 138 -5.98 4.78 -15.10
N TYR A 139 -6.87 3.97 -14.54
CA TYR A 139 -6.92 3.65 -13.09
C TYR A 139 -6.93 2.15 -12.91
N GLY A 140 -6.41 1.67 -11.79
CA GLY A 140 -6.23 0.27 -11.48
C GLY A 140 -4.76 -0.12 -11.39
N PHE A 141 -4.41 -1.36 -11.72
CA PHE A 141 -3.02 -1.81 -11.73
C PHE A 141 -2.84 -2.97 -12.71
N ILE A 142 -1.59 -3.36 -12.99
CA ILE A 142 -1.28 -4.49 -13.88
C ILE A 142 -1.81 -5.83 -13.36
N GLN A 143 -2.07 -5.94 -12.05
CA GLN A 143 -2.59 -7.14 -11.40
C GLN A 143 -3.35 -6.79 -10.11
N ASP A 144 -4.20 -7.70 -9.65
CA ASP A 144 -4.77 -7.64 -8.30
C ASP A 144 -3.67 -7.79 -7.25
N ASN A 145 -3.90 -7.23 -6.07
CA ASN A 145 -3.00 -7.34 -4.92
C ASN A 145 -3.80 -7.44 -3.61
N PHE A 146 -3.24 -6.98 -2.50
CA PHE A 146 -3.85 -7.08 -1.18
C PHE A 146 -3.78 -5.76 -0.44
N ILE A 147 -4.78 -5.53 0.43
CA ILE A 147 -4.77 -4.50 1.47
C ILE A 147 -4.97 -5.19 2.82
N GLY A 148 -3.91 -5.21 3.65
CA GLY A 148 -3.86 -6.16 4.75
C GLY A 148 -4.00 -7.59 4.22
N ALA A 149 -4.88 -8.41 4.81
CA ALA A 149 -5.17 -9.77 4.33
C ALA A 149 -6.25 -9.83 3.24
N ALA A 150 -6.94 -8.72 2.95
CA ALA A 150 -8.04 -8.69 2.00
C ALA A 150 -7.53 -8.54 0.56
N LYS A 151 -8.12 -9.31 -0.35
CA LYS A 151 -7.86 -9.15 -1.80
C LYS A 151 -8.32 -7.78 -2.26
N GLN A 152 -7.46 -7.07 -3.02
CA GLN A 152 -7.73 -5.78 -3.63
C GLN A 152 -7.81 -5.91 -5.15
N ILE A 153 -8.99 -5.65 -5.70
CA ILE A 153 -9.28 -5.74 -7.14
C ILE A 153 -8.69 -4.52 -7.83
N ASN A 154 -7.94 -4.74 -8.91
CA ASN A 154 -7.28 -3.69 -9.66
C ASN A 154 -7.62 -3.71 -11.17
N THR A 155 -8.80 -4.23 -11.53
CA THR A 155 -9.29 -4.20 -12.91
C THR A 155 -9.24 -2.77 -13.46
N GLN A 156 -8.56 -2.59 -14.60
CA GLN A 156 -8.31 -1.27 -15.15
C GLN A 156 -9.57 -0.61 -15.68
N GLN A 157 -9.76 0.67 -15.37
CA GLN A 157 -10.92 1.50 -15.75
C GLN A 157 -10.47 2.81 -16.40
N GLN A 158 -11.34 3.44 -17.16
CA GLN A 158 -11.08 4.76 -17.76
C GLN A 158 -11.52 5.92 -16.86
N SER A 159 -12.43 5.69 -15.90
CA SER A 159 -12.94 6.66 -14.93
C SER A 159 -12.47 6.29 -13.52
N TRP A 160 -11.98 7.29 -12.80
CA TRP A 160 -11.65 7.13 -11.38
C TRP A 160 -12.87 6.80 -10.53
N ILE A 161 -13.98 7.51 -10.76
CA ILE A 161 -15.20 7.31 -9.99
C ILE A 161 -15.74 5.88 -10.19
N ALA A 162 -15.72 5.37 -11.42
CA ALA A 162 -16.11 3.99 -11.71
C ALA A 162 -15.16 2.99 -11.03
N PHE A 163 -13.84 3.23 -11.12
CA PHE A 163 -12.84 2.38 -10.45
C PHE A 163 -13.05 2.37 -8.93
N PHE A 164 -13.20 3.53 -8.31
CA PHE A 164 -13.36 3.63 -6.85
C PHE A 164 -14.66 2.97 -6.39
N ARG A 165 -15.76 3.13 -7.15
CA ARG A 165 -17.02 2.45 -6.88
C ARG A 165 -16.89 0.93 -6.97
N ASP A 166 -16.38 0.42 -8.09
CA ASP A 166 -16.50 -1.00 -8.46
C ASP A 166 -15.32 -1.86 -7.97
N CYS A 167 -14.13 -1.25 -7.77
CA CYS A 167 -12.94 -1.96 -7.31
C CYS A 167 -12.53 -1.62 -5.87
N ARG A 168 -13.16 -0.63 -5.23
CA ARG A 168 -12.88 -0.23 -3.84
C ARG A 168 -14.10 -0.37 -2.95
N LEU A 169 -15.14 0.45 -3.14
CA LEU A 169 -16.26 0.47 -2.21
C LEU A 169 -17.16 -0.77 -2.33
N ARG A 170 -17.59 -1.13 -3.53
CA ARG A 170 -18.52 -2.25 -3.75
C ARG A 170 -18.01 -3.57 -3.15
N PRO A 171 -16.79 -4.05 -3.44
CA PRO A 171 -16.29 -5.30 -2.87
C PRO A 171 -16.21 -5.28 -1.35
N GLN A 172 -15.86 -4.14 -0.76
CA GLN A 172 -15.79 -3.99 0.69
C GLN A 172 -17.18 -3.98 1.35
N PHE A 173 -18.17 -3.34 0.73
CA PHE A 173 -19.56 -3.41 1.21
C PHE A 173 -20.15 -4.82 1.08
N GLU A 174 -19.86 -5.53 -0.01
CA GLU A 174 -20.29 -6.91 -0.21
C GLU A 174 -19.69 -7.83 0.86
N ALA A 175 -18.41 -7.69 1.16
CA ALA A 175 -17.74 -8.44 2.23
C ALA A 175 -18.32 -8.11 3.62
N ALA A 176 -18.70 -6.85 3.86
CA ALA A 176 -19.28 -6.36 5.11
C ALA A 176 -20.81 -6.55 5.21
N SER A 177 -21.45 -7.22 4.26
CA SER A 177 -22.91 -7.27 4.12
C SER A 177 -23.66 -7.70 5.38
N ASN A 178 -23.07 -8.59 6.17
CA ASN A 178 -23.63 -9.09 7.43
C ASN A 178 -23.74 -8.03 8.55
N TYR A 179 -23.09 -6.88 8.41
CA TYR A 179 -23.14 -5.77 9.38
C TYR A 179 -24.27 -4.77 9.10
N PHE A 180 -24.95 -4.89 7.95
CA PHE A 180 -25.92 -3.90 7.46
C PHE A 180 -27.34 -4.46 7.42
N ASP A 181 -28.29 -3.69 7.92
CA ASP A 181 -29.71 -3.96 7.75
C ASP A 181 -30.24 -3.45 6.39
N ILE A 182 -31.53 -3.69 6.11
CA ILE A 182 -32.15 -3.30 4.83
C ILE A 182 -32.14 -1.79 4.60
N THR A 183 -32.21 -0.99 5.68
CA THR A 183 -32.14 0.46 5.59
C THR A 183 -30.74 0.92 5.23
N ASP A 184 -29.72 0.32 5.85
CA ASP A 184 -28.32 0.56 5.53
C ASP A 184 -28.02 0.18 4.07
N LEU A 185 -28.48 -0.99 3.61
CA LEU A 185 -28.28 -1.46 2.23
C LEU A 185 -28.91 -0.51 1.20
N THR A 186 -30.08 0.05 1.51
CA THR A 186 -30.73 1.06 0.66
C THR A 186 -29.86 2.33 0.56
N LYS A 187 -29.30 2.79 1.68
CA LYS A 187 -28.38 3.94 1.72
C LYS A 187 -27.09 3.68 0.97
N ILE A 188 -26.50 2.49 1.16
CA ILE A 188 -25.27 2.07 0.44
C ILE A 188 -25.50 2.09 -1.07
N THR A 189 -26.63 1.54 -1.54
CA THR A 189 -27.00 1.56 -2.97
C THR A 189 -27.09 2.99 -3.47
N LYS A 190 -27.81 3.86 -2.74
CA LYS A 190 -27.96 5.28 -3.11
C LYS A 190 -26.59 6.00 -3.13
N LEU A 191 -25.71 5.75 -2.16
CA LEU A 191 -24.35 6.29 -2.14
C LEU A 191 -23.55 5.88 -3.38
N LEU A 192 -23.52 4.57 -3.68
CA LEU A 192 -22.76 4.04 -4.82
C LEU A 192 -23.28 4.56 -6.18
N ASP A 193 -24.60 4.73 -6.30
CA ASP A 193 -25.23 5.21 -7.53
C ASP A 193 -25.02 6.72 -7.78
N ASN A 194 -24.69 7.49 -6.73
CA ASN A 194 -24.51 8.94 -6.79
C ASN A 194 -23.09 9.41 -6.45
N LEU A 195 -22.09 8.54 -6.53
CA LEU A 195 -20.69 8.91 -6.20
C LEU A 195 -20.14 10.07 -7.05
N ASP A 196 -20.63 10.22 -8.29
CA ASP A 196 -20.26 11.30 -9.20
C ASP A 196 -20.74 12.69 -8.74
N THR A 197 -21.69 12.77 -7.80
CA THR A 197 -22.09 14.03 -7.18
C THR A 197 -21.12 14.50 -6.10
N PHE A 198 -20.31 13.60 -5.56
CA PHE A 198 -19.40 13.86 -4.45
C PHE A 198 -17.92 13.78 -4.85
N LEU A 199 -17.55 12.84 -5.72
CA LEU A 199 -16.20 12.66 -6.19
C LEU A 199 -15.98 13.40 -7.52
N THR A 200 -14.72 13.72 -7.77
CA THR A 200 -14.28 14.33 -9.04
C THR A 200 -13.22 13.45 -9.69
N GLU A 201 -13.17 13.46 -11.02
CA GLU A 201 -12.05 12.88 -11.74
C GLU A 201 -10.78 13.69 -11.45
N PRO A 202 -9.63 13.06 -11.17
CA PRO A 202 -8.39 13.78 -10.98
C PRO A 202 -7.90 14.38 -12.30
N GLU A 203 -7.08 15.43 -12.21
CA GLU A 203 -6.45 16.03 -13.38
C GLU A 203 -5.53 15.03 -14.10
N TYR A 204 -4.84 14.18 -13.35
CA TYR A 204 -3.99 13.10 -13.84
C TYR A 204 -4.07 11.88 -12.91
N PRO A 205 -3.92 10.66 -13.46
CA PRO A 205 -3.82 9.46 -12.63
C PRO A 205 -2.50 9.43 -11.86
N SER A 206 -2.53 8.98 -10.60
CA SER A 206 -1.38 8.93 -9.70
C SER A 206 -1.11 7.51 -9.24
N LEU A 207 0.17 7.09 -9.18
CA LEU A 207 0.55 5.88 -8.47
C LEU A 207 0.42 6.16 -6.97
N LEU A 208 -0.39 5.38 -6.27
CA LEU A 208 -0.65 5.49 -4.84
C LEU A 208 0.12 4.44 -4.06
N HIS A 209 0.47 4.77 -2.82
CA HIS A 209 0.86 3.78 -1.82
C HIS A 209 -0.30 2.82 -1.51
N GLY A 210 -1.51 3.36 -1.43
CA GLY A 210 -2.77 2.62 -1.26
C GLY A 210 -3.10 2.22 0.17
N ASP A 211 -2.16 2.36 1.11
CA ASP A 211 -2.35 2.12 2.55
C ASP A 211 -1.40 3.01 3.36
N LEU A 212 -1.42 4.34 3.12
CA LEU A 212 -0.45 5.28 3.68
C LEU A 212 -0.88 5.83 5.05
N TRP A 213 -0.49 5.14 6.11
CA TRP A 213 -0.63 5.58 7.49
C TRP A 213 0.72 5.56 8.21
N SER A 214 0.77 6.05 9.46
CA SER A 214 2.03 6.23 10.20
C SER A 214 2.84 4.93 10.46
N GLY A 215 2.23 3.75 10.30
CA GLY A 215 2.90 2.46 10.41
C GLY A 215 3.57 1.98 9.12
N ASN A 216 3.27 2.60 7.97
CA ASN A 216 3.73 2.13 6.66
C ASN A 216 4.82 3.00 6.02
N PHE A 217 5.59 3.69 6.83
CA PHE A 217 6.86 4.32 6.45
C PHE A 217 7.87 4.23 7.59
N ILE A 218 9.15 4.26 7.24
CA ILE A 218 10.27 4.26 8.18
C ILE A 218 11.25 5.38 7.82
N THR A 219 12.13 5.74 8.75
CA THR A 219 13.26 6.62 8.43
C THR A 219 14.36 5.78 7.78
N GLY A 220 14.70 6.11 6.56
CA GLY A 220 15.67 5.38 5.76
C GLY A 220 17.13 5.68 6.12
N THR A 221 18.04 5.10 5.34
CA THR A 221 19.49 5.25 5.51
C THR A 221 20.00 6.66 5.25
N ASP A 222 19.21 7.48 4.57
CA ASP A 222 19.47 8.89 4.25
C ASP A 222 18.75 9.88 5.20
N GLY A 223 18.06 9.36 6.23
CA GLY A 223 17.31 10.15 7.20
C GLY A 223 15.98 10.71 6.67
N LYS A 224 15.53 10.26 5.49
CA LYS A 224 14.25 10.62 4.88
C LYS A 224 13.21 9.52 5.07
N ALA A 225 11.96 9.80 4.72
CA ALA A 225 10.90 8.79 4.76
C ALA A 225 11.08 7.76 3.63
N TRP A 226 10.95 6.50 3.98
CA TRP A 226 10.92 5.37 3.06
C TRP A 226 9.60 4.61 3.24
N LEU A 227 8.91 4.35 2.14
CA LEU A 227 7.62 3.67 2.13
C LEU A 227 7.81 2.15 2.25
N ILE A 228 6.96 1.51 3.05
CA ILE A 228 6.92 0.06 3.26
C ILE A 228 5.47 -0.44 3.22
N ASP A 229 5.26 -1.73 3.01
CA ASP A 229 3.94 -2.40 3.08
C ASP A 229 2.84 -1.77 2.20
N PRO A 230 3.11 -1.49 0.92
CA PRO A 230 2.17 -0.81 0.07
C PRO A 230 1.06 -1.75 -0.46
N ALA A 231 -0.11 -1.17 -0.70
CA ALA A 231 -1.22 -1.76 -1.43
C ALA A 231 -1.45 -1.00 -2.75
N VAL A 232 -0.43 -0.93 -3.61
CA VAL A 232 -0.37 -0.01 -4.75
C VAL A 232 -1.49 -0.17 -5.76
N TYR A 233 -1.90 0.95 -6.30
CA TYR A 233 -2.72 1.06 -7.51
C TYR A 233 -2.60 2.46 -8.10
N VAL A 234 -3.07 2.63 -9.33
CA VAL A 234 -3.19 3.95 -9.94
C VAL A 234 -4.58 4.49 -9.67
N GLY A 235 -4.64 5.67 -9.03
CA GLY A 235 -5.88 6.29 -8.56
C GLY A 235 -5.80 7.81 -8.49
N HIS A 236 -6.59 8.39 -7.59
CA HIS A 236 -6.57 9.81 -7.26
C HIS A 236 -5.68 10.05 -6.03
N ALA A 237 -4.69 10.93 -6.15
CA ALA A 237 -3.72 11.25 -5.09
C ALA A 237 -4.38 11.60 -3.74
N GLU A 238 -5.57 12.21 -3.77
CA GLU A 238 -6.32 12.54 -2.55
C GLU A 238 -6.64 11.32 -1.69
N ALA A 239 -6.71 10.09 -2.25
CA ALA A 239 -6.99 8.90 -1.47
C ALA A 239 -5.84 8.54 -0.51
N ASP A 240 -4.58 8.68 -0.95
CA ASP A 240 -3.42 8.51 -0.05
C ASP A 240 -3.39 9.62 1.02
N ILE A 241 -3.64 10.87 0.64
CA ILE A 241 -3.64 11.99 1.59
C ILE A 241 -4.76 11.82 2.63
N ALA A 242 -5.95 11.40 2.21
CA ALA A 242 -7.05 11.11 3.14
C ALA A 242 -6.66 10.03 4.17
N MET A 243 -5.94 8.99 3.75
CA MET A 243 -5.48 7.92 4.66
C MET A 243 -4.46 8.44 5.68
N THR A 244 -3.57 9.38 5.33
CA THR A 244 -2.65 9.98 6.29
C THR A 244 -3.34 10.72 7.43
N GLU A 245 -4.55 11.25 7.18
CA GLU A 245 -5.36 11.97 8.17
C GLU A 245 -6.22 11.03 9.04
N LEU A 246 -6.50 9.80 8.58
CA LEU A 246 -7.47 8.89 9.23
C LEU A 246 -6.99 8.44 10.61
N PHE A 247 -5.74 8.03 10.74
CA PHE A 247 -5.15 7.53 11.98
C PHE A 247 -4.12 8.47 12.59
N GLY A 248 -3.87 9.62 11.95
CA GLY A 248 -2.92 10.61 12.42
C GLY A 248 -1.45 10.21 12.25
N GLY A 249 -0.55 10.95 12.93
CA GLY A 249 0.88 10.66 12.94
C GLY A 249 1.68 11.46 11.90
N PHE A 250 1.04 12.30 11.07
CA PHE A 250 1.68 13.20 10.12
C PHE A 250 1.72 14.63 10.67
N SER A 251 2.83 15.34 10.44
CA SER A 251 2.99 16.73 10.87
C SER A 251 2.17 17.70 10.00
N PRO A 252 1.67 18.82 10.55
CA PRO A 252 1.10 19.90 9.74
C PRO A 252 2.00 20.36 8.60
N SER A 253 3.32 20.44 8.82
CA SER A 253 4.28 20.83 7.78
C SER A 253 4.34 19.86 6.59
N PHE A 254 3.93 18.59 6.77
CA PHE A 254 3.76 17.65 5.67
C PHE A 254 2.63 18.11 4.74
N TYR A 255 1.46 18.45 5.28
CA TYR A 255 0.31 18.85 4.47
C TYR A 255 0.56 20.19 3.76
N ASP A 256 1.17 21.16 4.44
CA ASP A 256 1.53 22.43 3.85
C ASP A 256 2.48 22.25 2.64
N ALA A 257 3.56 21.47 2.83
CA ALA A 257 4.52 21.21 1.77
C ALA A 257 3.96 20.32 0.64
N TYR A 258 3.03 19.40 0.95
CA TYR A 258 2.34 18.64 -0.08
C TYR A 258 1.46 19.54 -0.95
N CYS A 259 0.64 20.40 -0.33
CA CYS A 259 -0.24 21.33 -1.03
C CYS A 259 0.55 22.37 -1.87
N GLU A 260 1.75 22.75 -1.44
CA GLU A 260 2.65 23.57 -2.26
C GLU A 260 3.11 22.85 -3.53
N ALA A 261 3.45 21.55 -3.42
CA ALA A 261 4.00 20.76 -4.53
C ALA A 261 2.91 20.18 -5.46
N ALA A 262 1.77 19.81 -4.90
CA ALA A 262 0.62 19.24 -5.60
C ALA A 262 -0.68 19.75 -4.95
N PRO A 263 -1.21 20.90 -5.41
CA PRO A 263 -2.42 21.47 -4.83
C PRO A 263 -3.61 20.51 -4.91
N MET A 264 -4.34 20.39 -3.79
CA MET A 264 -5.58 19.63 -3.75
C MET A 264 -6.66 20.29 -4.61
N GLN A 265 -7.49 19.50 -5.26
CA GLN A 265 -8.66 20.03 -5.96
C GLN A 265 -9.64 20.70 -4.98
N PRO A 266 -10.31 21.80 -5.37
CA PRO A 266 -11.30 22.45 -4.53
C PRO A 266 -12.34 21.46 -3.99
N GLY A 267 -12.65 21.53 -2.69
CA GLY A 267 -13.63 20.65 -2.07
C GLY A 267 -13.07 19.31 -1.54
N TYR A 268 -11.75 19.12 -1.50
CA TYR A 268 -11.11 17.91 -0.95
C TYR A 268 -11.69 17.49 0.41
N HIS A 269 -11.89 18.41 1.34
CA HIS A 269 -12.41 18.12 2.66
C HIS A 269 -13.80 17.42 2.67
N ARG A 270 -14.58 17.59 1.59
CA ARG A 270 -15.87 16.88 1.40
C ARG A 270 -15.68 15.48 0.83
N ARG A 271 -14.59 15.22 0.10
CA ARG A 271 -14.29 13.91 -0.49
C ARG A 271 -13.50 13.01 0.44
N ARG A 272 -12.73 13.60 1.37
CA ARG A 272 -11.83 12.89 2.29
C ARG A 272 -12.49 11.71 2.99
N ASN A 273 -13.68 11.92 3.56
CA ASN A 273 -14.39 10.87 4.29
C ASN A 273 -14.82 9.72 3.38
N LEU A 274 -15.16 9.99 2.11
CA LEU A 274 -15.44 8.93 1.13
C LEU A 274 -14.21 8.10 0.79
N TYR A 275 -13.04 8.72 0.64
CA TYR A 275 -11.81 7.96 0.44
C TYR A 275 -11.48 7.10 1.68
N ASN A 276 -11.61 7.66 2.87
CA ASN A 276 -11.40 6.95 4.13
C ASN A 276 -12.44 5.85 4.39
N LEU A 277 -13.63 5.92 3.80
CA LEU A 277 -14.64 4.88 3.90
C LEU A 277 -14.13 3.52 3.39
N TYR A 278 -13.30 3.51 2.34
CA TYR A 278 -12.66 2.29 1.84
C TYR A 278 -11.82 1.61 2.93
N HIS A 279 -10.95 2.36 3.59
CA HIS A 279 -10.08 1.84 4.65
C HIS A 279 -10.87 1.41 5.89
N LEU A 280 -11.88 2.18 6.28
CA LEU A 280 -12.74 1.83 7.42
C LEU A 280 -13.56 0.56 7.15
N LEU A 281 -14.05 0.36 5.93
CA LEU A 281 -14.72 -0.88 5.52
C LEU A 281 -13.74 -2.07 5.54
N ASN A 282 -12.51 -1.88 5.05
CA ASN A 282 -11.47 -2.91 5.13
C ASN A 282 -11.17 -3.29 6.59
N HIS A 283 -11.05 -2.30 7.48
CA HIS A 283 -10.86 -2.54 8.91
C HIS A 283 -12.09 -3.23 9.56
N LEU A 284 -13.31 -2.85 9.16
CA LEU A 284 -14.53 -3.53 9.61
C LEU A 284 -14.52 -5.02 9.21
N ASN A 285 -14.11 -5.31 7.98
CA ASN A 285 -14.02 -6.68 7.47
C ASN A 285 -12.92 -7.51 8.15
N LEU A 286 -11.78 -6.91 8.49
CA LEU A 286 -10.64 -7.60 9.09
C LEU A 286 -10.71 -7.68 10.62
N PHE A 287 -11.17 -6.62 11.29
CA PHE A 287 -11.08 -6.44 12.74
C PHE A 287 -12.44 -6.33 13.45
N GLY A 288 -13.55 -6.32 12.71
CA GLY A 288 -14.91 -6.43 13.26
C GLY A 288 -15.53 -5.11 13.70
N GLN A 289 -16.57 -5.23 14.54
CA GLN A 289 -17.58 -4.19 14.82
C GLN A 289 -17.06 -2.85 15.36
N ALA A 290 -15.84 -2.75 15.83
CA ALA A 290 -15.27 -1.51 16.34
C ALA A 290 -15.32 -0.35 15.30
N TYR A 291 -15.32 -0.69 14.01
CA TYR A 291 -15.33 0.29 12.90
C TYR A 291 -16.71 0.58 12.34
N LEU A 292 -17.75 -0.19 12.74
CA LEU A 292 -19.09 -0.10 12.16
C LEU A 292 -19.75 1.28 12.35
N SER A 293 -19.60 1.90 13.53
CA SER A 293 -20.17 3.21 13.80
C SER A 293 -19.58 4.29 12.89
N SER A 294 -18.26 4.27 12.65
CA SER A 294 -17.59 5.20 11.75
C SER A 294 -18.02 5.01 10.30
N VAL A 295 -18.15 3.76 9.85
CA VAL A 295 -18.67 3.43 8.50
C VAL A 295 -20.09 3.96 8.32
N LYS A 296 -21.02 3.67 9.25
CA LYS A 296 -22.41 4.15 9.19
C LYS A 296 -22.51 5.67 9.27
N HIS A 297 -21.65 6.32 10.06
CA HIS A 297 -21.59 7.78 10.14
C HIS A 297 -21.28 8.39 8.77
N ILE A 298 -20.26 7.90 8.09
CA ILE A 298 -19.88 8.39 6.77
C ILE A 298 -20.99 8.11 5.74
N ILE A 299 -21.59 6.91 5.72
CA ILE A 299 -22.71 6.62 4.81
C ILE A 299 -23.83 7.67 5.01
N ASN A 300 -24.20 7.98 6.26
CA ASN A 300 -25.26 8.94 6.56
C ASN A 300 -24.90 10.40 6.19
N GLU A 301 -23.63 10.75 6.08
CA GLU A 301 -23.18 12.09 5.67
C GLU A 301 -23.49 12.37 4.19
N TYR A 302 -23.54 11.31 3.35
CA TYR A 302 -23.65 11.45 1.88
C TYR A 302 -24.99 10.94 1.29
N VAL A 303 -25.99 10.63 2.12
CA VAL A 303 -27.25 10.01 1.62
C VAL A 303 -28.53 10.77 1.99
#